data_c7934f94b5f487a844b38a96dfd02758
#
_entry.id   c7934f94b5f487a844b38a96dfd02758
#
_cell.length_a   1.000
_cell.length_b   1.000
_cell.length_c   1.000
_cell.angle_alpha   90.00
_cell.angle_beta   90.00
_cell.angle_gamma   90.00
#
_symmetry.space_group_name_H-M   'P 1'
#
loop_
_entity.id
_entity.type
_entity.pdbx_description
1 polymer ?
#
loop_
_entity_poly.entity_id
_entity_poly.type
_entity_poly.pdbx_seq_one_letter_code
_entity_poly.pdbx_strand_id
1 'polypeptide(L)'
;MAKLVYGHDINHVLLLHLGAFSSTILPDALDLLEKKGFTLVTLEEAESDPAYETDPDAGSKYGGTLLEEWMDARKIKYPLVMAKPYKELGEICK
;
A
#
# COMPACT_ATOMS: atom_id res chain seq x y z
N MET A 1 1.58 8.94 2.52
CA MET A 1 0.64 9.12 1.40
C MET A 1 -0.77 9.43 1.91
N ALA A 2 -1.38 8.65 2.80
CA ALA A 2 -2.74 8.91 3.31
C ALA A 2 -2.93 10.35 3.81
N LYS A 3 -2.04 10.85 4.65
CA LYS A 3 -2.08 12.24 5.15
C LYS A 3 -2.01 13.30 4.05
N LEU A 4 -1.36 13.04 2.93
CA LEU A 4 -1.33 13.97 1.79
C LEU A 4 -2.66 14.00 1.03
N VAL A 5 -3.35 12.87 0.98
CA VAL A 5 -4.61 12.72 0.26
C VAL A 5 -5.81 13.13 1.11
N TYR A 6 -5.87 12.64 2.34
CA TYR A 6 -7.03 12.78 3.23
C TYR A 6 -6.84 13.78 4.38
N GLY A 7 -5.61 14.24 4.63
CA GLY A 7 -5.27 15.10 5.77
C GLY A 7 -5.11 14.34 7.10
N HIS A 8 -5.39 13.04 7.12
CA HIS A 8 -5.30 12.16 8.29
C HIS A 8 -4.88 10.74 7.87
N ASP A 9 -4.59 9.89 8.83
CA ASP A 9 -4.38 8.46 8.57
C ASP A 9 -5.73 7.78 8.31
N ILE A 10 -5.71 6.73 7.51
CA ILE A 10 -6.85 5.88 7.16
C ILE A 10 -6.54 4.44 7.50
N ASN A 11 -7.56 3.59 7.54
CA ASN A 11 -7.33 2.16 7.53
C ASN A 11 -6.74 1.72 6.19
N HIS A 12 -5.80 0.79 6.23
CA HIS A 12 -5.11 0.31 5.03
C HIS A 12 -5.47 -1.14 4.74
N VAL A 13 -5.70 -1.45 3.47
CA VAL A 13 -5.81 -2.84 2.99
C VAL A 13 -4.49 -3.22 2.33
N LEU A 14 -3.85 -4.28 2.83
CA LEU A 14 -2.65 -4.85 2.25
C LEU A 14 -3.02 -6.04 1.37
N LEU A 15 -2.76 -5.92 0.08
CA LEU A 15 -2.95 -7.01 -0.88
C LEU A 15 -1.62 -7.75 -1.10
N LEU A 16 -1.62 -9.05 -0.90
CA LEU A 16 -0.50 -9.93 -1.20
C LEU A 16 -0.93 -11.03 -2.16
N HIS A 17 -0.04 -11.41 -3.07
CA HIS A 17 -0.27 -12.56 -3.93
C HIS A 17 -0.04 -13.88 -3.18
N LEU A 18 -0.84 -14.89 -3.50
CA LEU A 18 -0.58 -16.26 -3.02
C LEU A 18 0.67 -16.83 -3.68
N GLY A 19 1.53 -17.46 -2.89
CA GLY A 19 2.74 -18.10 -3.39
C GLY A 19 3.73 -18.44 -2.28
N ALA A 20 4.70 -19.29 -2.60
CA ALA A 20 5.71 -19.77 -1.66
C ALA A 20 6.52 -18.60 -1.05
N PHE A 21 6.87 -17.62 -1.87
CA PHE A 21 7.60 -16.44 -1.40
C PHE A 21 6.76 -15.66 -0.36
N SER A 22 5.52 -15.33 -0.68
CA SER A 22 4.64 -14.58 0.23
C SER A 22 4.40 -15.34 1.54
N SER A 23 4.21 -16.66 1.50
CA SER A 23 4.05 -17.47 2.70
C SER A 23 5.31 -17.48 3.58
N THR A 24 6.49 -17.42 2.97
CA THR A 24 7.76 -17.40 3.71
C THR A 24 8.01 -16.07 4.40
N ILE A 25 7.67 -14.94 3.75
CA ILE A 25 7.95 -13.60 4.29
C ILE A 25 6.82 -13.05 5.16
N LEU A 26 5.62 -13.62 5.10
CA LEU A 26 4.45 -13.09 5.77
C LEU A 26 4.62 -12.87 7.28
N PRO A 27 5.19 -13.82 8.05
CA PRO A 27 5.42 -13.61 9.49
C PRO A 27 6.27 -12.37 9.76
N ASP A 28 7.40 -12.22 9.06
CA ASP A 28 8.31 -11.09 9.23
C ASP A 28 7.65 -9.76 8.79
N ALA A 29 6.82 -9.80 7.75
CA ALA A 29 6.07 -8.64 7.29
C ALA A 29 5.04 -8.18 8.32
N LEU A 30 4.30 -9.10 8.94
CA LEU A 30 3.34 -8.80 9.99
C LEU A 30 4.03 -8.23 11.23
N ASP A 31 5.13 -8.84 11.67
CA ASP A 31 5.95 -8.32 12.78
C ASP A 31 6.45 -6.89 12.51
N LEU A 32 6.86 -6.62 11.27
CA LEU A 32 7.30 -5.30 10.87
C LEU A 32 6.16 -4.27 10.95
N LEU A 33 4.97 -4.63 10.49
CA LEU A 33 3.78 -3.76 10.55
C LEU A 33 3.43 -3.45 12.01
N GLU A 34 3.38 -4.44 12.89
CA GLU A 34 3.14 -4.23 14.32
C GLU A 34 4.19 -3.33 14.97
N LYS A 35 5.48 -3.55 14.68
CA LYS A 35 6.58 -2.68 15.14
C LYS A 35 6.46 -1.24 14.62
N LYS A 36 5.81 -1.04 13.49
CA LYS A 36 5.50 0.28 12.92
C LYS A 36 4.22 0.91 13.50
N GLY A 37 3.55 0.23 14.42
CA GLY A 37 2.37 0.72 15.11
C GLY A 37 1.05 0.43 14.38
N PHE A 38 1.05 -0.47 13.38
CA PHE A 38 -0.18 -0.95 12.77
C PHE A 38 -0.86 -1.98 13.67
N THR A 39 -2.18 -1.93 13.73
CA THR A 39 -3.03 -2.95 14.35
C THR A 39 -3.71 -3.72 13.24
N LEU A 40 -3.68 -5.05 13.32
CA LEU A 40 -4.38 -5.91 12.37
C LEU A 40 -5.86 -5.96 12.71
N VAL A 41 -6.70 -5.77 11.73
CA VAL A 41 -8.17 -5.78 11.83
C VAL A 41 -8.75 -6.67 10.73
N THR A 42 -10.05 -6.91 10.76
CA THR A 42 -10.72 -7.61 9.66
C THR A 42 -10.80 -6.73 8.41
N LEU A 43 -11.02 -7.35 7.25
CA LEU A 43 -11.20 -6.60 6.00
C LEU A 43 -12.42 -5.68 6.09
N GLU A 44 -13.52 -6.18 6.60
CA GLU A 44 -14.76 -5.42 6.79
C GLU A 44 -14.55 -4.20 7.68
N GLU A 45 -13.76 -4.36 8.74
CA GLU A 45 -13.42 -3.24 9.63
C GLU A 45 -12.52 -2.22 8.92
N ALA A 46 -11.54 -2.68 8.15
CA ALA A 46 -10.69 -1.79 7.36
C ALA A 46 -11.50 -1.01 6.31
N GLU A 47 -12.37 -1.68 5.57
CA GLU A 47 -13.21 -1.08 4.51
C GLU A 47 -14.34 -0.19 5.04
N SER A 48 -14.66 -0.25 6.33
CA SER A 48 -15.60 0.69 6.96
C SER A 48 -15.07 2.11 7.10
N ASP A 49 -13.78 2.34 6.81
CA ASP A 49 -13.21 3.68 6.79
C ASP A 49 -13.84 4.51 5.66
N PRO A 50 -14.30 5.73 5.94
CA PRO A 50 -14.90 6.63 4.93
C PRO A 50 -14.02 6.87 3.70
N ALA A 51 -12.72 6.64 3.79
CA ALA A 51 -11.80 6.73 2.65
C ALA A 51 -12.19 5.80 1.48
N TYR A 52 -12.90 4.69 1.77
CA TYR A 52 -13.34 3.71 0.78
C TYR A 52 -14.74 3.98 0.21
N GLU A 53 -15.45 4.99 0.70
CA GLU A 53 -16.80 5.33 0.21
C GLU A 53 -16.79 6.05 -1.15
N THR A 54 -15.65 6.58 -1.56
CA THR A 54 -15.53 7.37 -2.78
C THR A 54 -14.49 6.79 -3.73
N ASP A 55 -14.83 6.81 -5.01
CA ASP A 55 -13.95 6.41 -6.11
C ASP A 55 -13.25 7.65 -6.68
N PRO A 56 -11.92 7.66 -6.84
CA PRO A 56 -11.20 8.74 -7.51
C PRO A 56 -11.53 8.87 -9.00
N ASP A 57 -12.19 7.86 -9.62
CA ASP A 57 -12.47 7.78 -11.06
C ASP A 57 -11.21 8.04 -11.93
N ALA A 58 -10.07 7.62 -11.43
CA ALA A 58 -8.77 7.77 -12.05
C ALA A 58 -8.24 6.38 -12.43
N GLY A 59 -8.63 5.92 -13.60
CA GLY A 59 -8.13 4.65 -14.11
C GLY A 59 -6.65 4.73 -14.51
N SER A 60 -5.86 3.72 -14.17
CA SER A 60 -4.52 3.53 -14.72
C SER A 60 -4.46 2.30 -15.63
N LYS A 61 -3.54 2.33 -16.59
CA LYS A 61 -3.37 1.21 -17.56
C LYS A 61 -3.04 -0.12 -16.85
N TYR A 62 -2.38 -0.07 -15.72
CA TYR A 62 -1.84 -1.24 -15.02
C TYR A 62 -2.47 -1.46 -13.64
N GLY A 63 -3.45 -0.65 -13.27
CA GLY A 63 -3.96 -0.58 -11.91
C GLY A 63 -3.01 0.19 -10.98
N GLY A 64 -3.56 0.93 -10.07
CA GLY A 64 -2.85 1.65 -9.03
C GLY A 64 -3.40 1.25 -7.66
N THR A 65 -2.73 1.67 -6.61
CA THR A 65 -3.35 1.64 -5.28
C THR A 65 -4.34 2.81 -5.17
N LEU A 66 -5.34 2.67 -4.30
CA LEU A 66 -6.32 3.75 -4.05
C LEU A 66 -5.64 5.10 -3.77
N LEU A 67 -4.55 5.10 -3.01
CA LEU A 67 -3.81 6.33 -2.72
C LEU A 67 -3.12 6.92 -3.95
N GLU A 68 -2.56 6.09 -4.82
CA GLU A 68 -1.95 6.54 -6.07
C GLU A 68 -3.00 7.14 -7.01
N GLU A 69 -4.15 6.51 -7.15
CA GLU A 69 -5.25 7.00 -7.98
C GLU A 69 -5.78 8.36 -7.48
N TRP A 70 -5.93 8.53 -6.15
CA TRP A 70 -6.28 9.82 -5.58
C TRP A 70 -5.21 10.89 -5.77
N MET A 71 -3.93 10.52 -5.67
CA MET A 71 -2.83 11.45 -5.91
C MET A 71 -2.82 11.91 -7.36
N ASP A 72 -3.04 11.02 -8.31
CA ASP A 72 -3.15 11.34 -9.73
C ASP A 72 -4.38 12.23 -10.01
N ALA A 73 -5.55 11.87 -9.50
CA ALA A 73 -6.78 12.65 -9.66
C ALA A 73 -6.65 14.09 -9.12
N ARG A 74 -5.97 14.25 -7.99
CA ARG A 74 -5.76 15.56 -7.34
C ARG A 74 -4.47 16.26 -7.76
N LYS A 75 -3.68 15.66 -8.66
CA LYS A 75 -2.36 16.18 -9.12
C LYS A 75 -1.39 16.41 -7.95
N ILE A 76 -1.44 15.54 -6.95
CA ILE A 76 -0.54 15.57 -5.79
C ILE A 76 0.77 14.91 -6.20
N LYS A 77 1.88 15.58 -5.96
CA LYS A 77 3.20 15.02 -6.25
C LYS A 77 3.52 13.87 -5.30
N TYR A 78 3.93 12.73 -5.86
CA TYR A 78 4.37 11.59 -5.06
C TYR A 78 5.52 11.97 -4.12
N PRO A 79 5.48 11.55 -2.85
CA PRO A 79 6.61 11.69 -1.97
C PRO A 79 7.79 10.88 -2.52
N LEU A 80 9.01 11.32 -2.21
CA LEU A 80 10.21 10.57 -2.56
C LEU A 80 10.07 9.14 -1.99
N VAL A 81 9.88 8.20 -2.89
CA VAL A 81 9.89 6.77 -2.56
C VAL A 81 11.35 6.35 -2.47
N MET A 82 11.69 5.53 -1.49
CA MET A 82 13.02 4.92 -1.41
C MET A 82 13.36 4.27 -2.75
N ALA A 83 14.58 4.50 -3.23
CA ALA A 83 15.06 3.87 -4.44
C ALA A 83 14.84 2.35 -4.34
N LYS A 84 14.17 1.79 -5.33
CA LYS A 84 13.94 0.34 -5.36
C LYS A 84 15.28 -0.36 -5.54
N PRO A 85 15.61 -1.39 -4.76
CA PRO A 85 16.91 -2.05 -4.77
C PRO A 85 17.06 -3.00 -5.99
N TYR A 86 16.71 -2.53 -7.18
CA TYR A 86 16.71 -3.37 -8.39
C TYR A 86 18.10 -3.87 -8.76
N LYS A 87 19.13 -3.10 -8.47
CA LYS A 87 20.51 -3.50 -8.77
C LYS A 87 20.93 -4.66 -7.88
N GLU A 88 20.72 -4.52 -6.58
CA GLU A 88 21.04 -5.57 -5.60
C GLU A 88 20.23 -6.84 -5.84
N LEU A 89 18.93 -6.68 -6.13
CA LEU A 89 18.06 -7.80 -6.47
C LEU A 89 18.52 -8.49 -7.77
N GLY A 90 18.94 -7.75 -8.78
CA GLY A 90 19.46 -8.31 -10.02
C GLY A 90 20.77 -9.08 -9.83
N GLU A 91 21.56 -8.77 -8.81
CA GLU A 91 22.79 -9.51 -8.46
C GLU A 91 22.49 -10.82 -7.70
N ILE A 92 21.42 -10.84 -6.90
CA ILE A 92 21.00 -12.00 -6.11
C ILE A 92 20.19 -12.98 -6.95
N CYS A 93 19.31 -12.48 -7.80
CA CYS A 93 18.35 -13.25 -8.60
C CYS A 93 18.90 -13.64 -9.99
N LYS A 94 20.15 -13.97 -10.07
CA LYS A 94 20.79 -14.45 -11.33
C LYS A 94 20.40 -15.87 -11.68
#